data_905ef004b3adf22872da3ab6213699bf
#
_entry.id   905ef004b3adf22872da3ab6213699bf
#
_cell.length_a   1.000
_cell.length_b   1.000
_cell.length_c   1.000
_cell.angle_alpha   90.00
_cell.angle_beta   90.00
_cell.angle_gamma   90.00
#
_symmetry.space_group_name_H-M   'P 1'
#
loop_
_entity.id
_entity.type
_entity.pdbx_description
1 polymer ?
#
loop_
_entity_poly.entity_id
_entity_poly.type
_entity_poly.pdbx_seq_one_letter_code
_entity_poly.pdbx_strand_id
1 'polypeptide(L)'
;HFFDVYYSKGLGWYRAQFPSSIQKYYAERVQKQQFMTGEASPYYLFHPYAPKRIAKILPQVKLVVLLRNPIDRAYSHYYHEVTGGHEKLSTFEEAIECEQERIGKETEELLRNEHYVSYKHRHFSYLSRGIYVDQLKVWMDLFPREQFLILKSEDFYADPAAGLRQVLEFISVPGEGLKAQKEAYEQLNTTKPPRMNAATRKRLVEYFEPYNAQLYAYLGVNYGWDK
;
A
#
# COMPACT_ATOMS: atom_id res chain seq x y z
N HIS A 1 6.43 6.97 -6.16
CA HIS A 1 7.56 6.95 -5.21
C HIS A 1 8.15 8.34 -4.92
N PHE A 2 7.32 9.40 -4.91
CA PHE A 2 7.83 10.73 -4.59
C PHE A 2 8.03 10.89 -3.08
N PHE A 3 7.01 10.58 -2.27
CA PHE A 3 7.03 10.84 -0.84
C PHE A 3 7.93 9.89 -0.02
N ASP A 4 8.43 8.83 -0.63
CA ASP A 4 9.37 7.87 -0.03
C ASP A 4 10.80 8.04 -0.58
N VAL A 5 11.01 7.75 -1.87
CA VAL A 5 12.35 7.64 -2.48
C VAL A 5 12.82 8.95 -3.10
N TYR A 6 11.92 9.70 -3.75
CA TYR A 6 12.31 10.85 -4.59
C TYR A 6 11.95 12.21 -4.01
N TYR A 7 11.73 12.29 -2.69
CA TYR A 7 11.32 13.54 -2.06
C TYR A 7 12.32 14.67 -2.25
N SER A 8 13.62 14.36 -2.29
CA SER A 8 14.71 15.32 -2.56
C SER A 8 14.65 15.97 -3.94
N LYS A 9 13.91 15.38 -4.91
CA LYS A 9 13.72 15.98 -6.25
C LYS A 9 12.82 17.23 -6.25
N GLY A 10 12.11 17.46 -5.16
CA GLY A 10 11.26 18.63 -4.96
C GLY A 10 9.92 18.60 -5.68
N LEU A 11 9.03 19.51 -5.28
CA LEU A 11 7.64 19.56 -5.75
C LEU A 11 7.49 19.83 -7.24
N GLY A 12 8.43 20.55 -7.86
CA GLY A 12 8.42 20.79 -9.30
C GLY A 12 8.51 19.47 -10.08
N TRP A 13 9.43 18.60 -9.67
CA TRP A 13 9.57 17.27 -10.25
C TRP A 13 8.30 16.41 -10.04
N TYR A 14 7.72 16.44 -8.83
CA TYR A 14 6.50 15.72 -8.53
C TYR A 14 5.33 16.16 -9.40
N ARG A 15 5.10 17.47 -9.49
CA ARG A 15 4.02 18.04 -10.31
C ARG A 15 4.15 17.70 -11.79
N ALA A 16 5.39 17.60 -12.28
CA ALA A 16 5.66 17.23 -13.68
C ALA A 16 5.28 15.79 -14.03
N GLN A 17 4.99 14.93 -13.04
CA GLN A 17 4.50 13.56 -13.26
C GLN A 17 2.99 13.52 -13.55
N PHE A 18 2.27 14.63 -13.39
CA PHE A 18 0.83 14.72 -13.58
C PHE A 18 0.48 15.61 -14.79
N PRO A 19 -0.73 15.48 -15.33
CA PRO A 19 -1.20 16.36 -16.37
C PRO A 19 -1.11 17.84 -15.97
N SER A 20 -0.80 18.69 -16.95
CA SER A 20 -0.60 20.12 -16.72
C SER A 20 -1.89 20.85 -16.31
N SER A 21 -1.73 22.04 -15.75
CA SER A 21 -2.86 22.93 -15.43
C SER A 21 -3.68 23.31 -16.67
N ILE A 22 -3.06 23.36 -17.84
CA ILE A 22 -3.76 23.59 -19.12
C ILE A 22 -4.68 22.44 -19.46
N GLN A 23 -4.21 21.19 -19.32
CA GLN A 23 -5.03 20.00 -19.55
C GLN A 23 -6.20 19.92 -18.56
N LYS A 24 -5.96 20.23 -17.28
CA LYS A 24 -7.01 20.37 -16.28
C LYS A 24 -8.04 21.41 -16.68
N TYR A 25 -7.59 22.63 -17.03
CA TYR A 25 -8.47 23.70 -17.49
C TYR A 25 -9.32 23.29 -18.67
N TYR A 26 -8.72 22.65 -19.68
CA TYR A 26 -9.41 22.19 -20.86
C TYR A 26 -10.49 21.13 -20.53
N ALA A 27 -10.15 20.14 -19.69
CA ALA A 27 -11.10 19.11 -19.24
C ALA A 27 -12.30 19.74 -18.50
N GLU A 28 -12.04 20.61 -17.54
CA GLU A 28 -13.08 21.17 -16.66
C GLU A 28 -13.91 22.26 -17.35
N ARG A 29 -13.29 23.17 -18.13
CA ARG A 29 -13.94 24.34 -18.70
C ARG A 29 -14.48 24.12 -20.10
N VAL A 30 -13.78 23.35 -20.93
CA VAL A 30 -14.14 23.13 -22.31
C VAL A 30 -14.94 21.83 -22.46
N GLN A 31 -14.45 20.73 -21.92
CA GLN A 31 -15.12 19.44 -22.03
C GLN A 31 -16.21 19.24 -20.96
N LYS A 32 -16.28 20.10 -19.92
CA LYS A 32 -17.21 19.98 -18.79
C LYS A 32 -17.09 18.65 -18.05
N GLN A 33 -15.88 18.08 -18.02
CA GLN A 33 -15.58 16.83 -17.35
C GLN A 33 -14.91 17.10 -16.01
N GLN A 34 -15.22 16.28 -15.01
CA GLN A 34 -14.49 16.30 -13.73
C GLN A 34 -13.07 15.83 -13.96
N PHE A 35 -12.10 16.58 -13.46
CA PHE A 35 -10.69 16.23 -13.58
C PHE A 35 -10.13 15.85 -12.21
N MET A 36 -9.67 14.62 -12.10
CA MET A 36 -9.01 14.10 -10.93
C MET A 36 -7.75 13.32 -11.34
N THR A 37 -6.73 13.38 -10.52
CA THR A 37 -5.49 12.61 -10.68
C THR A 37 -5.13 11.93 -9.37
N GLY A 38 -4.42 10.81 -9.46
CA GLY A 38 -3.93 10.07 -8.32
C GLY A 38 -2.61 9.38 -8.64
N GLU A 39 -1.97 8.86 -7.60
CA GLU A 39 -0.81 7.99 -7.72
C GLU A 39 -0.95 6.78 -6.79
N ALA A 40 -0.20 5.71 -7.06
CA ALA A 40 -0.15 4.53 -6.21
C ALA A 40 1.31 4.18 -5.90
N SER A 41 1.63 4.13 -4.61
CA SER A 41 2.94 3.72 -4.11
C SER A 41 2.75 2.89 -2.84
N PRO A 42 2.75 1.55 -2.95
CA PRO A 42 2.46 0.67 -1.82
C PRO A 42 3.38 0.85 -0.61
N TYR A 43 4.59 1.35 -0.84
CA TYR A 43 5.56 1.59 0.21
C TYR A 43 5.21 2.81 1.09
N TYR A 44 4.38 3.75 0.62
CA TYR A 44 3.99 4.94 1.42
C TYR A 44 3.35 4.56 2.73
N LEU A 45 2.51 3.53 2.77
CA LEU A 45 1.83 3.11 4.00
C LEU A 45 2.83 2.79 5.11
N PHE A 46 3.93 2.14 4.77
CA PHE A 46 4.96 1.68 5.71
C PHE A 46 6.11 2.69 5.92
N HIS A 47 6.31 3.63 5.00
CA HIS A 47 7.44 4.57 5.08
C HIS A 47 7.22 5.63 6.18
N PRO A 48 8.16 5.80 7.14
CA PRO A 48 7.92 6.61 8.34
C PRO A 48 7.65 8.09 8.09
N TYR A 49 8.17 8.65 6.99
CA TYR A 49 7.97 10.07 6.66
C TYR A 49 6.91 10.35 5.59
N ALA A 50 6.48 9.34 4.83
CA ALA A 50 5.48 9.57 3.79
C ALA A 50 4.19 10.22 4.31
N PRO A 51 3.63 9.80 5.47
CA PRO A 51 2.42 10.43 6.01
C PRO A 51 2.60 11.93 6.25
N LYS A 52 3.67 12.33 6.93
CA LYS A 52 3.96 13.74 7.26
C LYS A 52 4.20 14.58 6.00
N ARG A 53 4.92 14.04 5.03
CA ARG A 53 5.20 14.72 3.75
C ARG A 53 3.93 14.93 2.94
N ILE A 54 3.05 13.92 2.89
CA ILE A 54 1.76 14.00 2.20
C ILE A 54 0.85 14.98 2.92
N ALA A 55 0.72 14.91 4.25
CA ALA A 55 -0.10 15.85 5.02
C ALA A 55 0.33 17.31 4.81
N LYS A 56 1.62 17.57 4.71
CA LYS A 56 2.16 18.93 4.46
C LYS A 56 1.79 19.47 3.08
N ILE A 57 1.76 18.61 2.05
CA ILE A 57 1.63 19.02 0.64
C ILE A 57 0.21 18.84 0.13
N LEU A 58 -0.48 17.82 0.58
CA LEU A 58 -1.80 17.39 0.13
C LEU A 58 -2.74 17.12 1.33
N PRO A 59 -3.02 18.11 2.20
CA PRO A 59 -3.78 17.89 3.44
C PRO A 59 -5.22 17.41 3.21
N GLN A 60 -5.77 17.57 2.01
CA GLN A 60 -7.13 17.16 1.65
C GLN A 60 -7.15 15.94 0.72
N VAL A 61 -6.03 15.21 0.61
CA VAL A 61 -5.96 14.03 -0.26
C VAL A 61 -6.91 12.94 0.22
N LYS A 62 -7.54 12.24 -0.71
CA LYS A 62 -8.27 11.00 -0.42
C LYS A 62 -7.33 9.81 -0.51
N LEU A 63 -7.34 8.97 0.51
CA LEU A 63 -6.42 7.87 0.72
C LEU A 63 -7.17 6.54 0.56
N VAL A 64 -6.84 5.79 -0.48
CA VAL A 64 -7.36 4.44 -0.69
C VAL A 64 -6.30 3.45 -0.26
N VAL A 65 -6.63 2.61 0.72
CA VAL A 65 -5.74 1.62 1.31
C VAL A 65 -6.30 0.23 1.03
N LEU A 66 -5.54 -0.59 0.33
CA LEU A 66 -5.91 -1.97 0.04
C LEU A 66 -5.07 -2.89 0.93
N LEU A 67 -5.71 -3.47 1.97
CA LEU A 67 -5.06 -4.40 2.89
C LEU A 67 -5.29 -5.83 2.45
N ARG A 68 -4.29 -6.66 2.58
CA ARG A 68 -4.31 -8.10 2.29
C ARG A 68 -3.98 -8.90 3.55
N ASN A 69 -4.39 -10.16 3.63
CA ASN A 69 -3.88 -11.06 4.67
C ASN A 69 -2.36 -10.87 4.79
N PRO A 70 -1.84 -10.48 5.97
CA PRO A 70 -0.43 -10.10 6.13
C PRO A 70 0.55 -11.24 5.82
N ILE A 71 0.13 -12.50 6.03
CA ILE A 71 0.91 -13.69 5.71
C ILE A 71 1.04 -13.85 4.20
N ASP A 72 -0.08 -13.78 3.48
CA ASP A 72 -0.11 -13.92 2.02
C ASP A 72 0.57 -12.74 1.34
N ARG A 73 0.50 -11.55 1.95
CA ARG A 73 1.23 -10.37 1.50
C ARG A 73 2.74 -10.56 1.65
N ALA A 74 3.21 -11.02 2.82
CA ALA A 74 4.63 -11.25 3.07
C ALA A 74 5.22 -12.30 2.12
N TYR A 75 4.49 -13.40 1.94
CA TYR A 75 4.87 -14.47 1.02
C TYR A 75 4.93 -14.00 -0.44
N SER A 76 3.92 -13.28 -0.88
CA SER A 76 3.89 -12.68 -2.22
C SER A 76 5.02 -11.67 -2.43
N HIS A 77 5.34 -10.88 -1.40
CA HIS A 77 6.43 -9.90 -1.45
C HIS A 77 7.79 -10.59 -1.61
N TYR A 78 8.05 -11.66 -0.85
CA TYR A 78 9.28 -12.44 -1.01
C TYR A 78 9.45 -12.92 -2.46
N TYR A 79 8.43 -13.55 -3.04
CA TYR A 79 8.52 -14.03 -4.43
C TYR A 79 8.64 -12.91 -5.45
N HIS A 80 8.04 -11.75 -5.18
CA HIS A 80 8.24 -10.56 -6.00
C HIS A 80 9.73 -10.12 -5.99
N GLU A 81 10.34 -10.08 -4.82
CA GLU A 81 11.75 -9.70 -4.66
C GLU A 81 12.71 -10.74 -5.25
N VAL A 82 12.41 -12.03 -5.15
CA VAL A 82 13.15 -13.11 -5.83
C VAL A 82 13.06 -12.93 -7.34
N THR A 83 11.86 -12.75 -7.88
CA THR A 83 11.62 -12.57 -9.33
C THR A 83 12.31 -11.30 -9.85
N GLY A 84 12.29 -10.23 -9.06
CA GLY A 84 12.98 -8.98 -9.35
C GLY A 84 14.52 -9.05 -9.21
N GLY A 85 15.06 -10.17 -8.72
CA GLY A 85 16.48 -10.37 -8.48
C GLY A 85 17.05 -9.59 -7.27
N HIS A 86 16.18 -9.03 -6.44
CA HIS A 86 16.56 -8.28 -5.23
C HIS A 86 16.84 -9.23 -4.05
N GLU A 87 16.02 -10.29 -3.87
CA GLU A 87 16.23 -11.30 -2.83
C GLU A 87 17.16 -12.42 -3.32
N LYS A 88 18.10 -12.80 -2.45
CA LYS A 88 19.10 -13.83 -2.72
C LYS A 88 18.98 -15.05 -1.82
N LEU A 89 18.21 -14.93 -0.73
CA LEU A 89 17.94 -16.07 0.16
C LEU A 89 17.02 -17.05 -0.56
N SER A 90 17.31 -18.34 -0.39
CA SER A 90 16.69 -19.39 -1.19
C SER A 90 15.27 -19.73 -0.72
N THR A 91 14.93 -19.42 0.53
CA THR A 91 13.64 -19.75 1.13
C THR A 91 12.99 -18.52 1.79
N PHE A 92 11.68 -18.52 1.83
CA PHE A 92 10.91 -17.51 2.55
C PHE A 92 11.20 -17.53 4.06
N GLU A 93 11.40 -18.72 4.61
CA GLU A 93 11.72 -18.94 6.01
C GLU A 93 13.03 -18.25 6.39
N GLU A 94 14.10 -18.46 5.63
CA GLU A 94 15.37 -17.74 5.82
C GLU A 94 15.18 -16.22 5.72
N ALA A 95 14.41 -15.76 4.74
CA ALA A 95 14.21 -14.35 4.50
C ALA A 95 13.52 -13.63 5.68
N ILE A 96 12.49 -14.27 6.27
CA ILE A 96 11.77 -13.71 7.42
C ILE A 96 12.56 -13.83 8.74
N GLU A 97 13.39 -14.85 8.89
CA GLU A 97 14.27 -15.00 10.05
C GLU A 97 15.38 -13.95 10.09
N CYS A 98 15.92 -13.60 8.91
CA CYS A 98 16.93 -12.56 8.76
C CYS A 98 16.35 -11.12 8.71
N GLU A 99 15.03 -10.95 8.69
CA GLU A 99 14.42 -9.63 8.47
C GLU A 99 14.92 -8.59 9.47
N GLN A 100 14.83 -8.88 10.75
CA GLN A 100 15.22 -7.93 11.81
C GLN A 100 16.69 -7.54 11.74
N GLU A 101 17.59 -8.48 11.44
CA GLU A 101 19.01 -8.22 11.25
C GLU A 101 19.24 -7.29 10.05
N ARG A 102 18.49 -7.52 8.96
CA ARG A 102 18.65 -6.80 7.69
C ARG A 102 18.12 -5.37 7.75
N ILE A 103 17.00 -5.16 8.47
CA ILE A 103 16.30 -3.87 8.43
C ILE A 103 16.37 -3.07 9.73
N GLY A 104 16.78 -3.65 10.84
CA GLY A 104 16.77 -2.97 12.16
C GLY A 104 17.54 -1.66 12.14
N LYS A 105 18.81 -1.70 11.75
CA LYS A 105 19.67 -0.51 11.63
C LYS A 105 19.18 0.47 10.56
N GLU A 106 18.64 -0.05 9.49
CA GLU A 106 18.07 0.75 8.39
C GLU A 106 16.84 1.54 8.85
N THR A 107 16.00 0.91 9.69
CA THR A 107 14.83 1.55 10.29
C THR A 107 15.27 2.66 11.26
N GLU A 108 16.28 2.41 12.10
CA GLU A 108 16.83 3.42 12.99
C GLU A 108 17.39 4.62 12.23
N GLU A 109 18.14 4.39 11.16
CA GLU A 109 18.69 5.45 10.33
C GLU A 109 17.60 6.24 9.61
N LEU A 110 16.59 5.55 9.07
CA LEU A 110 15.40 6.20 8.50
C LEU A 110 14.71 7.12 9.52
N LEU A 111 14.59 6.68 10.78
CA LEU A 111 13.94 7.49 11.81
C LEU A 111 14.78 8.70 12.27
N ARG A 112 16.11 8.64 12.11
CA ARG A 112 17.01 9.76 12.44
C ARG A 112 17.19 10.76 11.31
N ASN A 113 17.13 10.30 10.06
CA ASN A 113 17.43 11.09 8.90
C ASN A 113 16.31 11.00 7.85
N GLU A 114 15.49 12.04 7.76
CA GLU A 114 14.37 12.08 6.82
C GLU A 114 14.76 12.02 5.33
N HIS A 115 16.03 12.30 5.01
CA HIS A 115 16.53 12.23 3.64
C HIS A 115 17.17 10.87 3.30
N TYR A 116 17.30 9.99 4.30
CA TYR A 116 17.82 8.65 4.08
C TYR A 116 16.86 7.80 3.25
N VAL A 117 17.41 7.04 2.30
CA VAL A 117 16.66 6.11 1.47
C VAL A 117 17.25 4.72 1.66
N SER A 118 16.50 3.85 2.32
CA SER A 118 16.96 2.49 2.58
C SER A 118 16.45 1.52 1.52
N TYR A 119 17.38 0.92 0.79
CA TYR A 119 17.08 -0.20 -0.09
C TYR A 119 16.55 -1.40 0.69
N LYS A 120 17.23 -1.78 1.78
CA LYS A 120 16.87 -2.97 2.56
C LYS A 120 15.50 -2.84 3.22
N HIS A 121 15.21 -1.69 3.85
CA HIS A 121 13.90 -1.43 4.44
C HIS A 121 12.77 -1.49 3.42
N ARG A 122 13.03 -1.07 2.19
CA ARG A 122 12.05 -1.12 1.10
C ARG A 122 11.80 -2.53 0.59
N HIS A 123 12.85 -3.34 0.44
CA HIS A 123 12.77 -4.63 -0.26
C HIS A 123 12.62 -5.83 0.69
N PHE A 124 13.11 -5.74 1.94
CA PHE A 124 13.20 -6.91 2.82
C PHE A 124 12.30 -6.84 4.07
N SER A 125 11.35 -5.88 4.13
CA SER A 125 10.36 -5.79 5.21
C SER A 125 9.19 -6.73 4.97
N TYR A 126 9.38 -8.01 5.18
CA TYR A 126 8.35 -9.00 4.89
C TYR A 126 7.27 -9.05 5.97
N LEU A 127 7.62 -9.20 7.24
CA LEU A 127 6.66 -9.28 8.34
C LEU A 127 6.26 -7.90 8.86
N SER A 128 7.25 -7.04 9.12
CA SER A 128 7.02 -5.71 9.69
C SER A 128 6.03 -4.86 8.90
N ARG A 129 6.08 -4.93 7.57
CA ARG A 129 5.11 -4.25 6.69
C ARG A 129 3.69 -4.81 6.79
N GLY A 130 3.49 -6.00 7.36
CA GLY A 130 2.19 -6.62 7.63
C GLY A 130 1.54 -6.15 8.93
N ILE A 131 2.26 -5.41 9.79
CA ILE A 131 1.73 -4.85 11.03
C ILE A 131 0.98 -3.55 10.70
N TYR A 132 -0.20 -3.69 10.12
CA TYR A 132 -0.96 -2.55 9.58
C TYR A 132 -1.47 -1.58 10.62
N VAL A 133 -1.76 -2.06 11.83
CA VAL A 133 -2.33 -1.23 12.89
C VAL A 133 -1.41 -0.07 13.25
N ASP A 134 -0.11 -0.31 13.37
CA ASP A 134 0.85 0.74 13.72
C ASP A 134 1.00 1.75 12.59
N GLN A 135 1.01 1.28 11.35
CA GLN A 135 1.05 2.14 10.18
C GLN A 135 -0.19 3.03 10.11
N LEU A 136 -1.38 2.45 10.23
CA LEU A 136 -2.63 3.20 10.12
C LEU A 136 -2.82 4.21 11.25
N LYS A 137 -2.36 3.91 12.48
CA LYS A 137 -2.36 4.89 13.58
C LYS A 137 -1.59 6.14 13.19
N VAL A 138 -0.36 5.99 12.69
CA VAL A 138 0.47 7.14 12.25
C VAL A 138 -0.21 7.96 11.14
N TRP A 139 -0.89 7.30 10.21
CA TRP A 139 -1.62 7.99 9.17
C TRP A 139 -2.87 8.69 9.68
N MET A 140 -3.66 8.04 10.54
CA MET A 140 -4.91 8.58 11.07
C MET A 140 -4.71 9.65 12.16
N ASP A 141 -3.50 9.77 12.72
CA ASP A 141 -3.11 10.91 13.53
C ASP A 141 -2.93 12.20 12.70
N LEU A 142 -2.72 12.08 11.39
CA LEU A 142 -2.45 13.21 10.49
C LEU A 142 -3.62 13.53 9.55
N PHE A 143 -4.48 12.57 9.31
CA PHE A 143 -5.61 12.70 8.40
C PHE A 143 -6.89 12.20 9.06
N PRO A 144 -8.01 12.93 8.94
CA PRO A 144 -9.29 12.50 9.48
C PRO A 144 -9.79 11.21 8.82
N ARG A 145 -10.59 10.44 9.56
CA ARG A 145 -11.08 9.11 9.12
C ARG A 145 -11.81 9.14 7.77
N GLU A 146 -12.48 10.23 7.48
CA GLU A 146 -13.27 10.46 6.26
C GLU A 146 -12.40 10.57 5.00
N GLN A 147 -11.11 10.80 5.17
CA GLN A 147 -10.16 10.80 4.05
C GLN A 147 -9.64 9.39 3.70
N PHE A 148 -10.07 8.34 4.44
CA PHE A 148 -9.66 6.97 4.18
C PHE A 148 -10.79 6.10 3.65
N LEU A 149 -10.51 5.41 2.57
CA LEU A 149 -11.21 4.19 2.16
C LEU A 149 -10.28 3.01 2.36
N ILE A 150 -10.60 2.14 3.32
CA ILE A 150 -9.81 0.94 3.60
C ILE A 150 -10.58 -0.27 3.10
N LEU A 151 -10.01 -0.99 2.16
CA LEU A 151 -10.60 -2.15 1.50
C LEU A 151 -9.80 -3.41 1.81
N LYS A 152 -10.49 -4.54 1.90
CA LYS A 152 -9.87 -5.86 1.92
C LYS A 152 -9.57 -6.29 0.49
N SER A 153 -8.33 -6.66 0.23
CA SER A 153 -7.86 -6.99 -1.12
C SER A 153 -8.54 -8.26 -1.64
N GLU A 154 -8.81 -9.23 -0.78
CA GLU A 154 -9.50 -10.47 -1.14
C GLU A 154 -10.91 -10.20 -1.66
N ASP A 155 -11.65 -9.30 -1.01
CA ASP A 155 -13.01 -8.92 -1.43
C ASP A 155 -12.98 -8.09 -2.72
N PHE A 156 -11.99 -7.17 -2.82
CA PHE A 156 -11.77 -6.36 -4.02
C PHE A 156 -11.48 -7.25 -5.24
N TYR A 157 -10.65 -8.28 -5.10
CA TYR A 157 -10.35 -9.20 -6.21
C TYR A 157 -11.47 -10.22 -6.50
N ALA A 158 -12.32 -10.52 -5.52
CA ALA A 158 -13.48 -11.36 -5.73
C ALA A 158 -14.56 -10.64 -6.58
N ASP A 159 -14.75 -9.34 -6.38
CA ASP A 159 -15.62 -8.48 -7.21
C ASP A 159 -14.96 -7.12 -7.47
N PRO A 160 -14.06 -7.04 -8.48
CA PRO A 160 -13.36 -5.80 -8.81
C PRO A 160 -14.30 -4.67 -9.22
N ALA A 161 -15.46 -5.00 -9.81
CA ALA A 161 -16.44 -3.99 -10.21
C ALA A 161 -17.10 -3.33 -9.00
N ALA A 162 -17.44 -4.11 -7.96
CA ALA A 162 -17.95 -3.56 -6.70
C ALA A 162 -16.88 -2.74 -5.97
N GLY A 163 -15.65 -3.24 -5.89
CA GLY A 163 -14.53 -2.52 -5.29
C GLY A 163 -14.26 -1.19 -5.99
N LEU A 164 -14.26 -1.18 -7.31
CA LEU A 164 -14.05 0.04 -8.09
C LEU A 164 -15.20 1.05 -7.90
N ARG A 165 -16.46 0.60 -7.83
CA ARG A 165 -17.59 1.49 -7.50
C ARG A 165 -17.39 2.19 -6.16
N GLN A 166 -16.96 1.46 -5.12
CA GLN A 166 -16.67 2.05 -3.80
C GLN A 166 -15.55 3.11 -3.89
N VAL A 167 -14.50 2.83 -4.67
CA VAL A 167 -13.42 3.80 -4.88
C VAL A 167 -13.93 5.06 -5.57
N LEU A 168 -14.70 4.93 -6.65
CA LEU A 168 -15.23 6.08 -7.40
C LEU A 168 -16.20 6.91 -6.58
N GLU A 169 -17.10 6.27 -5.83
CA GLU A 169 -18.00 6.94 -4.90
C GLU A 169 -17.19 7.72 -3.84
N PHE A 170 -16.21 7.08 -3.24
CA PHE A 170 -15.34 7.69 -2.25
C PHE A 170 -14.61 8.92 -2.80
N ILE A 171 -14.06 8.84 -4.00
CA ILE A 171 -13.38 9.98 -4.63
C ILE A 171 -14.34 10.96 -5.33
N SER A 172 -15.66 10.72 -5.25
CA SER A 172 -16.71 11.56 -5.82
C SER A 172 -16.63 11.69 -7.35
N VAL A 173 -16.24 10.61 -8.04
CA VAL A 173 -16.22 10.51 -9.51
C VAL A 173 -17.47 9.75 -9.97
N PRO A 174 -18.29 10.30 -10.89
CA PRO A 174 -19.46 9.62 -11.41
C PRO A 174 -19.08 8.27 -12.05
N GLY A 175 -19.70 7.19 -11.59
CA GLY A 175 -19.45 5.84 -12.10
C GLY A 175 -20.18 5.49 -13.42
N GLU A 176 -20.92 6.42 -14.02
CA GLU A 176 -21.80 6.18 -15.16
C GLU A 176 -21.10 5.72 -16.46
N GLY A 177 -19.77 5.86 -16.54
CA GLY A 177 -18.96 5.42 -17.67
C GLY A 177 -18.35 4.02 -17.54
N LEU A 178 -18.41 3.43 -16.35
CA LEU A 178 -17.91 2.08 -16.11
C LEU A 178 -18.95 1.06 -16.59
N LYS A 179 -18.99 0.82 -17.90
CA LYS A 179 -19.60 -0.42 -18.39
C LYS A 179 -18.88 -1.55 -17.64
N ALA A 180 -19.66 -2.33 -16.90
CA ALA A 180 -19.19 -3.55 -16.26
C ALA A 180 -18.73 -4.55 -17.34
N GLN A 181 -17.58 -4.30 -17.92
CA GLN A 181 -16.86 -5.27 -18.71
C GLN A 181 -16.25 -6.24 -17.72
N LYS A 182 -16.98 -7.30 -17.37
CA LYS A 182 -16.44 -8.45 -16.62
C LYS A 182 -15.15 -9.00 -17.24
N GLU A 183 -14.90 -8.70 -18.50
CA GLU A 183 -13.76 -9.13 -19.31
C GLU A 183 -12.55 -8.17 -19.21
N ALA A 184 -12.68 -6.99 -18.59
CA ALA A 184 -11.64 -5.95 -18.61
C ALA A 184 -10.67 -5.97 -17.43
N TYR A 185 -10.88 -6.83 -16.45
CA TYR A 185 -9.99 -6.89 -15.28
C TYR A 185 -8.99 -8.04 -15.43
N GLU A 186 -7.97 -7.84 -16.27
CA GLU A 186 -6.84 -8.74 -16.31
C GLU A 186 -6.08 -8.65 -14.98
N GLN A 187 -5.91 -9.79 -14.33
CA GLN A 187 -5.05 -9.87 -13.15
C GLN A 187 -3.59 -9.75 -13.60
N LEU A 188 -3.04 -8.56 -13.50
CA LEU A 188 -1.63 -8.30 -13.71
C LEU A 188 -0.83 -8.84 -12.51
N ASN A 189 0.40 -9.30 -12.76
CA ASN A 189 1.28 -9.92 -11.74
C ASN A 189 0.77 -11.26 -11.21
N THR A 190 0.47 -12.18 -12.11
CA THR A 190 0.01 -13.54 -11.80
C THR A 190 1.13 -14.51 -11.38
N THR A 191 2.23 -14.04 -10.80
CA THR A 191 3.20 -14.94 -10.20
C THR A 191 2.50 -15.75 -9.13
N LYS A 192 2.21 -17.01 -9.41
CA LYS A 192 1.64 -17.93 -8.43
C LYS A 192 2.79 -18.56 -7.66
N PRO A 193 3.10 -18.09 -6.46
CA PRO A 193 4.13 -18.73 -5.65
C PRO A 193 3.71 -20.18 -5.35
N PRO A 194 4.65 -21.08 -5.10
CA PRO A 194 4.34 -22.41 -4.62
C PRO A 194 3.55 -22.33 -3.32
N ARG A 195 2.92 -23.43 -2.93
CA ARG A 195 2.17 -23.45 -1.66
C ARG A 195 3.13 -23.26 -0.49
N MET A 196 2.81 -22.31 0.40
CA MET A 196 3.57 -22.09 1.63
C MET A 196 3.58 -23.35 2.52
N ASN A 197 4.70 -23.61 3.19
CA ASN A 197 4.82 -24.66 4.19
C ASN A 197 3.76 -24.45 5.30
N ALA A 198 3.06 -25.52 5.67
CA ALA A 198 1.97 -25.46 6.63
C ALA A 198 2.46 -25.06 8.05
N ALA A 199 3.64 -25.51 8.45
CA ALA A 199 4.23 -25.13 9.75
C ALA A 199 4.60 -23.65 9.79
N THR A 200 5.17 -23.13 8.69
CA THR A 200 5.47 -21.71 8.53
C THR A 200 4.19 -20.87 8.60
N ARG A 201 3.13 -21.29 7.88
CA ARG A 201 1.85 -20.59 7.92
C ARG A 201 1.26 -20.54 9.34
N LYS A 202 1.28 -21.68 10.05
CA LYS A 202 0.79 -21.73 11.43
C LYS A 202 1.56 -20.76 12.35
N ARG A 203 2.89 -20.77 12.28
CA ARG A 203 3.75 -19.84 13.04
C ARG A 203 3.41 -18.38 12.73
N LEU A 204 3.13 -18.06 11.48
CA LEU A 204 2.80 -16.69 11.08
C LEU A 204 1.37 -16.29 11.47
N VAL A 205 0.41 -17.21 11.53
CA VAL A 205 -0.91 -16.94 12.13
C VAL A 205 -0.74 -16.52 13.59
N GLU A 206 0.00 -17.30 14.38
CA GLU A 206 0.30 -16.98 15.79
C GLU A 206 1.06 -15.64 15.93
N TYR A 207 1.98 -15.35 15.03
CA TYR A 207 2.73 -14.08 15.02
C TYR A 207 1.82 -12.86 14.73
N PHE A 208 0.92 -12.95 13.75
CA PHE A 208 0.08 -11.83 13.36
C PHE A 208 -1.21 -11.69 14.18
N GLU A 209 -1.63 -12.72 14.92
CA GLU A 209 -2.87 -12.73 15.70
C GLU A 209 -3.02 -11.47 16.59
N PRO A 210 -2.04 -11.08 17.44
CA PRO A 210 -2.20 -9.92 18.30
C PRO A 210 -2.27 -8.59 17.52
N TYR A 211 -1.60 -8.49 16.38
CA TYR A 211 -1.64 -7.31 15.53
C TYR A 211 -2.95 -7.21 14.74
N ASN A 212 -3.44 -8.34 14.25
CA ASN A 212 -4.75 -8.42 13.59
C ASN A 212 -5.88 -8.07 14.57
N ALA A 213 -5.84 -8.60 15.79
CA ALA A 213 -6.82 -8.27 16.83
C ALA A 213 -6.85 -6.77 17.13
N GLN A 214 -5.68 -6.14 17.28
CA GLN A 214 -5.58 -4.69 17.46
C GLN A 214 -6.10 -3.92 16.24
N LEU A 215 -5.79 -4.37 15.02
CA LEU A 215 -6.28 -3.76 13.79
C LEU A 215 -7.80 -3.82 13.71
N TYR A 216 -8.40 -4.97 14.01
CA TYR A 216 -9.85 -5.17 13.98
C TYR A 216 -10.54 -4.28 15.01
N ALA A 217 -10.01 -4.20 16.22
CA ALA A 217 -10.52 -3.30 17.26
C ALA A 217 -10.40 -1.82 16.84
N TYR A 218 -9.28 -1.44 16.22
CA TYR A 218 -9.03 -0.06 15.79
C TYR A 218 -9.93 0.39 14.64
N LEU A 219 -10.18 -0.50 13.68
CA LEU A 219 -11.01 -0.19 12.51
C LEU A 219 -12.50 -0.51 12.70
N GLY A 220 -12.87 -1.28 13.73
CA GLY A 220 -14.23 -1.78 13.93
C GLY A 220 -14.65 -2.86 12.91
N VAL A 221 -13.69 -3.53 12.27
CA VAL A 221 -13.95 -4.51 11.19
C VAL A 221 -13.06 -5.74 11.39
N ASN A 222 -13.64 -6.94 11.33
CA ASN A 222 -12.89 -8.19 11.34
C ASN A 222 -12.71 -8.72 9.91
N TYR A 223 -11.46 -8.83 9.47
CA TYR A 223 -11.12 -9.31 8.13
C TYR A 223 -11.02 -10.85 8.04
N GLY A 224 -11.03 -11.58 9.17
CA GLY A 224 -10.99 -13.05 9.22
C GLY A 224 -9.64 -13.64 8.77
N TRP A 225 -8.53 -12.96 9.06
CA TRP A 225 -7.18 -13.41 8.68
C TRP A 225 -6.52 -14.35 9.69
N ASP A 226 -7.24 -14.75 10.71
CA ASP A 226 -6.75 -15.58 11.83
C ASP A 226 -6.90 -17.09 11.56
N LYS A 227 -6.97 -17.47 10.25
CA LYS A 227 -7.16 -18.86 9.79
C LYS A 227 -6.06 -19.31 8.85
#